data_f0759c83e73541744c29364e79a98f88
#
_entry.id   f0759c83e73541744c29364e79a98f88
#
_cell.length_a   1.000
_cell.length_b   1.000
_cell.length_c   1.000
_cell.angle_alpha   90.00
_cell.angle_beta   90.00
_cell.angle_gamma   90.00
#
_symmetry.space_group_name_H-M   'P 1'
#
loop_
_entity.id
_entity.type
_entity.pdbx_description
1 polymer ?
#
loop_
_entity_poly.entity_id
_entity_poly.type
_entity_poly.pdbx_seq_one_letter_code
_entity_poly.pdbx_strand_id
1 'polypeptide(L)'
;ICMLRDDYEKLQDYMIAHPNERYELMSYKNNVNYVYPFMKVQDNHTYLVEEDVRIDSDMGIYVDIFPVDGYEDDQAFKDKMTKIIKKRQLSCYTFKGITNTKSVVNSIIRYISVIIFYFTNTNKYVSQIDELAKSRKVEDYELVDYVVYKDMNKPVWKREWLEQVEAGSFEGKKFMIPKHYHEILTSDYGN
;
A
#
# COMPACT_ATOMS: atom_id res chain seq x y z
N ILE A 1 -4.53 -5.05 6.36
CA ILE A 1 -4.46 -4.37 7.68
C ILE A 1 -4.08 -2.92 7.44
N CYS A 2 -4.74 -1.97 8.12
CA CYS A 2 -4.36 -0.55 8.13
C CYS A 2 -3.84 -0.19 9.52
N MET A 3 -2.79 0.63 9.57
CA MET A 3 -2.08 0.97 10.81
C MET A 3 -1.65 2.43 10.76
N LEU A 4 -1.83 3.18 11.84
CA LEU A 4 -1.33 4.55 11.95
C LEU A 4 0.17 4.59 11.66
N ARG A 5 0.65 5.64 10.99
CA ARG A 5 2.03 5.75 10.47
C ARG A 5 3.10 5.40 11.51
N ASP A 6 3.01 5.92 12.70
CA ASP A 6 4.01 5.66 13.75
C ASP A 6 4.10 4.19 14.15
N ASP A 7 2.95 3.52 14.26
CA ASP A 7 2.92 2.09 14.63
C ASP A 7 3.33 1.20 13.43
N TYR A 8 2.99 1.62 12.22
CA TYR A 8 3.47 0.99 10.99
C TYR A 8 5.00 1.01 10.91
N GLU A 9 5.64 2.15 11.19
CA GLU A 9 7.10 2.27 11.16
C GLU A 9 7.76 1.49 12.29
N LYS A 10 7.21 1.52 13.50
CA LYS A 10 7.69 0.70 14.63
C LYS A 10 7.64 -0.79 14.31
N LEU A 11 6.52 -1.27 13.72
CA LEU A 11 6.39 -2.67 13.30
C LEU A 11 7.40 -3.02 12.22
N GLN A 12 7.59 -2.16 11.22
CA GLN A 12 8.57 -2.35 10.16
C GLN A 12 9.99 -2.48 10.71
N ASP A 13 10.40 -1.54 11.56
CA ASP A 13 11.73 -1.52 12.15
C ASP A 13 11.95 -2.74 13.10
N TYR A 14 10.91 -3.11 13.87
CA TYR A 14 10.96 -4.29 14.70
C TYR A 14 11.17 -5.58 13.89
N MET A 15 10.41 -5.77 12.82
CA MET A 15 10.54 -6.99 11.99
C MET A 15 11.87 -7.05 11.23
N ILE A 16 12.40 -5.91 10.79
CA ILE A 16 13.73 -5.83 10.16
C ILE A 16 14.82 -6.21 11.18
N ALA A 17 14.70 -5.76 12.43
CA ALA A 17 15.67 -6.05 13.48
C ALA A 17 15.54 -7.48 14.04
N HIS A 18 14.39 -8.12 13.90
CA HIS A 18 14.07 -9.45 14.45
C HIS A 18 13.56 -10.38 13.34
N PRO A 19 14.42 -10.81 12.41
CA PRO A 19 14.01 -11.69 11.31
C PRO A 19 13.47 -13.03 11.84
N ASN A 20 12.43 -13.53 11.16
CA ASN A 20 11.81 -14.81 11.46
C ASN A 20 11.96 -15.74 10.26
N GLU A 21 12.25 -17.03 10.48
CA GLU A 21 12.47 -18.01 9.39
C GLU A 21 11.20 -18.24 8.56
N ARG A 22 10.04 -18.19 9.19
CA ARG A 22 8.76 -18.46 8.53
C ARG A 22 8.07 -17.20 8.01
N TYR A 23 8.03 -16.14 8.84
CA TYR A 23 7.31 -14.92 8.50
C TYR A 23 8.28 -13.79 8.19
N GLU A 24 8.33 -13.42 6.93
CA GLU A 24 9.26 -12.42 6.41
C GLU A 24 8.56 -11.11 6.08
N LEU A 25 9.18 -10.00 6.48
CA LEU A 25 8.77 -8.68 6.07
C LEU A 25 9.29 -8.37 4.67
N MET A 26 8.37 -8.04 3.77
CA MET A 26 8.65 -7.51 2.44
C MET A 26 8.36 -6.00 2.40
N SER A 27 9.39 -5.20 2.17
CA SER A 27 9.31 -3.75 2.13
C SER A 27 10.38 -3.19 1.19
N TYR A 28 10.14 -2.03 0.61
CA TYR A 28 11.14 -1.35 -0.22
C TYR A 28 12.38 -0.88 0.59
N LYS A 29 12.30 -0.87 1.92
CA LYS A 29 13.45 -0.53 2.79
C LYS A 29 14.44 -1.68 2.93
N ASN A 30 13.99 -2.92 2.87
CA ASN A 30 14.84 -4.11 3.01
C ASN A 30 15.00 -4.91 1.71
N ASN A 31 14.22 -4.63 0.67
CA ASN A 31 14.30 -5.30 -0.62
C ASN A 31 14.20 -4.28 -1.77
N VAL A 32 15.30 -4.11 -2.52
CA VAL A 32 15.40 -3.14 -3.64
C VAL A 32 14.50 -3.49 -4.82
N ASN A 33 14.08 -4.75 -4.93
CA ASN A 33 13.16 -5.22 -5.98
C ASN A 33 11.69 -5.13 -5.56
N TYR A 34 11.42 -4.76 -4.31
CA TYR A 34 10.06 -4.62 -3.82
C TYR A 34 9.37 -3.39 -4.42
N VAL A 35 8.19 -3.57 -4.97
CA VAL A 35 7.56 -2.56 -5.83
C VAL A 35 6.33 -1.88 -5.22
N TYR A 36 5.94 -2.25 -4.01
CA TYR A 36 4.78 -1.66 -3.33
C TYR A 36 5.19 -0.58 -2.32
N PRO A 37 4.40 0.51 -2.19
CA PRO A 37 4.67 1.58 -1.21
C PRO A 37 4.07 1.28 0.17
N PHE A 38 3.88 0.01 0.49
CA PHE A 38 3.41 -0.51 1.77
C PHE A 38 4.10 -1.85 2.03
N MET A 39 4.11 -2.30 3.27
CA MET A 39 4.76 -3.57 3.59
C MET A 39 3.80 -4.76 3.47
N LYS A 40 4.38 -5.92 3.22
CA LYS A 40 3.71 -7.23 3.28
C LYS A 40 4.44 -8.09 4.31
N VAL A 41 3.70 -8.93 5.02
CA VAL A 41 4.28 -10.04 5.78
C VAL A 41 3.87 -11.32 5.10
N GLN A 42 4.84 -12.09 4.63
CA GLN A 42 4.64 -13.34 3.90
C GLN A 42 5.00 -14.57 4.72
N ASP A 43 4.38 -15.70 4.40
CA ASP A 43 4.73 -17.03 4.91
C ASP A 43 5.68 -17.72 3.92
N ASN A 44 6.97 -17.82 4.27
CA ASN A 44 8.01 -18.41 3.43
C ASN A 44 7.84 -19.92 3.21
N HIS A 45 6.91 -20.58 3.91
CA HIS A 45 6.56 -21.99 3.66
C HIS A 45 5.49 -22.15 2.58
N THR A 46 5.09 -21.08 1.93
CA THR A 46 4.09 -21.04 0.86
C THR A 46 4.68 -20.45 -0.41
N TYR A 47 3.99 -20.63 -1.53
CA TYR A 47 4.40 -20.07 -2.82
C TYR A 47 3.24 -19.41 -3.52
N LEU A 48 3.44 -18.18 -3.99
CA LEU A 48 2.46 -17.39 -4.74
C LEU A 48 3.11 -16.76 -5.96
N VAL A 49 2.44 -16.84 -7.11
CA VAL A 49 2.86 -16.18 -8.35
C VAL A 49 1.96 -14.98 -8.63
N GLU A 50 2.52 -13.78 -8.65
CA GLU A 50 1.85 -12.58 -9.13
C GLU A 50 2.21 -12.34 -10.60
N GLU A 51 1.28 -12.64 -11.53
CA GLU A 51 1.55 -12.50 -12.96
C GLU A 51 1.51 -11.07 -13.50
N ASP A 52 0.84 -10.16 -12.78
CA ASP A 52 0.61 -8.79 -13.24
C ASP A 52 1.75 -7.84 -12.89
N VAL A 53 2.61 -8.23 -11.95
CA VAL A 53 3.70 -7.42 -11.43
C VAL A 53 5.02 -8.16 -11.62
N ARG A 54 6.02 -7.41 -12.06
CA ARG A 54 7.38 -7.90 -12.22
C ARG A 54 8.10 -7.83 -10.86
N ILE A 55 8.04 -8.91 -10.11
CA ILE A 55 8.76 -9.07 -8.84
C ILE A 55 9.80 -10.17 -9.04
N ASP A 56 11.05 -9.86 -8.78
CA ASP A 56 12.18 -10.80 -8.93
C ASP A 56 12.40 -11.67 -7.67
N SER A 57 11.36 -11.90 -6.88
CA SER A 57 11.48 -12.71 -5.67
C SER A 57 10.35 -13.71 -5.58
N ASP A 58 10.69 -14.91 -5.10
CA ASP A 58 9.69 -15.87 -4.67
C ASP A 58 8.83 -15.24 -3.59
N MET A 59 7.51 -15.23 -3.82
CA MET A 59 6.55 -14.71 -2.85
C MET A 59 5.83 -15.85 -2.17
N GLY A 60 5.61 -15.71 -0.87
CA GLY A 60 4.67 -16.52 -0.11
C GLY A 60 3.27 -15.91 -0.09
N ILE A 61 2.31 -16.63 0.49
CA ILE A 61 1.01 -16.05 0.85
C ILE A 61 1.26 -14.93 1.88
N TYR A 62 0.65 -13.79 1.70
CA TYR A 62 0.98 -12.60 2.48
C TYR A 62 -0.25 -11.87 3.04
N VAL A 63 0.03 -11.02 4.01
CA VAL A 63 -0.90 -10.01 4.52
C VAL A 63 -0.36 -8.62 4.19
N ASP A 64 -1.18 -7.81 3.52
CA ASP A 64 -0.86 -6.41 3.26
C ASP A 64 -1.04 -5.57 4.53
N ILE A 65 -0.07 -4.68 4.80
CA ILE A 65 -0.12 -3.72 5.89
C ILE A 65 0.10 -2.32 5.30
N PHE A 66 -0.96 -1.50 5.36
CA PHE A 66 -0.97 -0.16 4.80
C PHE A 66 -0.71 0.88 5.89
N PRO A 67 0.17 1.84 5.64
CA PRO A 67 0.30 3.01 6.51
C PRO A 67 -0.90 3.93 6.33
N VAL A 68 -1.41 4.47 7.43
CA VAL A 68 -2.46 5.49 7.46
C VAL A 68 -1.81 6.82 7.79
N ASP A 69 -2.01 7.79 6.92
CA ASP A 69 -1.46 9.14 7.00
C ASP A 69 -2.59 10.18 7.07
N GLY A 70 -2.25 11.43 7.40
CA GLY A 70 -3.20 12.53 7.38
C GLY A 70 -3.79 12.78 5.98
N TYR A 71 -5.07 13.13 5.92
CA TYR A 71 -5.77 13.39 4.67
C TYR A 71 -6.50 14.73 4.68
N GLU A 72 -6.41 15.42 3.56
CA GLU A 72 -7.18 16.61 3.22
C GLU A 72 -7.55 16.55 1.74
N ASP A 73 -8.71 17.10 1.38
CA ASP A 73 -9.17 17.20 0.00
C ASP A 73 -8.39 18.28 -0.79
N ASP A 74 -7.14 17.98 -1.10
CA ASP A 74 -6.20 18.82 -1.82
C ASP A 74 -5.94 18.27 -3.22
N GLN A 75 -6.43 18.97 -4.23
CA GLN A 75 -6.30 18.52 -5.61
C GLN A 75 -4.85 18.48 -6.10
N ALA A 76 -4.00 19.40 -5.65
CA ALA A 76 -2.58 19.42 -6.04
C ALA A 76 -1.83 18.20 -5.50
N PHE A 77 -2.12 17.81 -4.24
CA PHE A 77 -1.59 16.59 -3.64
C PHE A 77 -2.08 15.35 -4.39
N LYS A 78 -3.39 15.25 -4.65
CA LYS A 78 -3.98 14.12 -5.40
C LYS A 78 -3.36 13.96 -6.79
N ASP A 79 -3.18 15.05 -7.52
CA ASP A 79 -2.57 15.04 -8.85
C ASP A 79 -1.11 14.60 -8.80
N LYS A 80 -0.34 15.10 -7.82
CA LYS A 80 1.05 14.73 -7.63
C LYS A 80 1.18 13.24 -7.28
N MET A 81 0.41 12.75 -6.32
CA MET A 81 0.39 11.35 -5.90
C MET A 81 0.01 10.44 -7.08
N THR A 82 -1.07 10.76 -7.78
CA THR A 82 -1.55 10.00 -8.93
C THR A 82 -0.49 9.89 -10.04
N LYS A 83 0.24 10.98 -10.33
CA LYS A 83 1.34 10.97 -11.30
C LYS A 83 2.47 10.02 -10.89
N ILE A 84 2.84 9.99 -9.61
CA ILE A 84 3.92 9.11 -9.12
C ILE A 84 3.44 7.65 -9.13
N ILE A 85 2.21 7.38 -8.67
CA ILE A 85 1.60 6.04 -8.70
C ILE A 85 1.56 5.49 -10.14
N LYS A 86 1.15 6.29 -11.13
CA LYS A 86 1.15 5.88 -12.55
C LYS A 86 2.56 5.54 -13.04
N LYS A 87 3.58 6.34 -12.70
CA LYS A 87 4.97 6.05 -13.06
C LYS A 87 5.46 4.74 -12.43
N ARG A 88 5.13 4.51 -11.14
CA ARG A 88 5.42 3.26 -10.46
C ARG A 88 4.76 2.08 -11.21
N GLN A 89 3.48 2.16 -11.49
CA GLN A 89 2.74 1.11 -12.20
C GLN A 89 3.39 0.78 -13.55
N LEU A 90 3.72 1.78 -14.35
CA LEU A 90 4.39 1.59 -15.64
C LEU A 90 5.78 0.97 -15.51
N SER A 91 6.49 1.19 -14.40
CA SER A 91 7.83 0.65 -14.17
C SER A 91 7.85 -0.77 -13.62
N CYS A 92 6.75 -1.27 -13.03
CA CYS A 92 6.70 -2.58 -12.39
C CYS A 92 5.70 -3.57 -12.99
N TYR A 93 4.72 -3.11 -13.78
CA TYR A 93 3.73 -4.02 -14.34
C TYR A 93 4.29 -4.80 -15.52
N THR A 94 3.88 -6.07 -15.63
CA THR A 94 4.06 -6.88 -16.83
C THR A 94 3.10 -6.41 -17.93
N PHE A 95 3.36 -6.84 -19.16
CA PHE A 95 2.42 -6.57 -20.27
C PHE A 95 1.02 -7.14 -20.00
N LYS A 96 0.90 -8.23 -19.24
CA LYS A 96 -0.37 -8.85 -18.85
C LYS A 96 -1.18 -7.95 -17.91
N GLY A 97 -0.55 -7.29 -16.93
CA GLY A 97 -1.19 -6.34 -16.02
C GLY A 97 -1.68 -5.04 -16.66
N ILE A 98 -1.29 -4.77 -17.92
CA ILE A 98 -1.57 -3.51 -18.61
C ILE A 98 -2.74 -3.62 -19.60
N THR A 99 -3.14 -4.83 -20.00
CA THR A 99 -3.98 -5.12 -21.18
C THR A 99 -5.46 -4.79 -21.03
N ASN A 100 -5.91 -4.20 -19.95
CA ASN A 100 -7.34 -3.99 -19.69
C ASN A 100 -7.90 -2.66 -20.27
N THR A 101 -7.56 -2.30 -21.51
CA THR A 101 -8.18 -1.17 -22.19
C THR A 101 -8.93 -1.59 -23.46
N LYS A 102 -10.17 -1.11 -23.60
CA LYS A 102 -10.99 -1.31 -24.79
C LYS A 102 -10.51 -0.52 -26.04
N SER A 103 -9.44 0.29 -25.91
CA SER A 103 -8.89 1.14 -26.98
C SER A 103 -7.53 0.60 -27.44
N VAL A 104 -7.42 0.28 -28.73
CA VAL A 104 -6.17 -0.16 -29.36
C VAL A 104 -5.05 0.89 -29.23
N VAL A 105 -5.40 2.18 -29.41
CA VAL A 105 -4.45 3.29 -29.30
C VAL A 105 -3.89 3.38 -27.87
N ASN A 106 -4.76 3.30 -26.86
CA ASN A 106 -4.34 3.33 -25.47
C ASN A 106 -3.47 2.10 -25.11
N SER A 107 -3.75 0.94 -25.70
CA SER A 107 -2.92 -0.24 -25.54
C SER A 107 -1.50 -0.01 -26.09
N ILE A 108 -1.37 0.53 -27.30
CA ILE A 108 -0.08 0.85 -27.92
C ILE A 108 0.70 1.85 -27.06
N ILE A 109 0.06 2.93 -26.61
CA ILE A 109 0.70 3.93 -25.74
C ILE A 109 1.21 3.29 -24.44
N ARG A 110 0.42 2.40 -23.85
CA ARG A 110 0.83 1.67 -22.64
C ARG A 110 2.02 0.74 -22.88
N TYR A 111 2.03 -0.02 -23.99
CA TYR A 111 3.18 -0.86 -24.34
C TYR A 111 4.46 -0.05 -24.51
N ILE A 112 4.39 1.08 -25.23
CA ILE A 112 5.54 1.98 -25.39
C ILE A 112 5.98 2.54 -24.03
N SER A 113 5.03 2.96 -23.20
CA SER A 113 5.32 3.48 -21.86
C SER A 113 6.01 2.43 -20.97
N VAL A 114 5.55 1.17 -20.99
CA VAL A 114 6.19 0.08 -20.25
C VAL A 114 7.62 -0.14 -20.71
N ILE A 115 7.88 -0.14 -22.02
CA ILE A 115 9.25 -0.29 -22.55
C ILE A 115 10.15 0.85 -22.06
N ILE A 116 9.66 2.10 -22.11
CA ILE A 116 10.40 3.28 -21.65
C ILE A 116 10.69 3.18 -20.13
N PHE A 117 9.67 2.82 -19.34
CA PHE A 117 9.81 2.75 -17.88
C PHE A 117 10.45 1.46 -17.39
N TYR A 118 10.59 0.44 -18.23
CA TYR A 118 11.18 -0.85 -17.87
C TYR A 118 12.57 -0.74 -17.25
N PHE A 119 13.39 0.20 -17.76
CA PHE A 119 14.75 0.44 -17.29
C PHE A 119 14.83 1.45 -16.14
N THR A 120 13.68 1.93 -15.65
CA THR A 120 13.67 2.88 -14.51
C THR A 120 13.62 2.11 -13.19
N ASN A 121 14.29 2.67 -12.17
CA ASN A 121 14.23 2.12 -10.83
C ASN A 121 12.85 2.35 -10.20
N THR A 122 12.05 1.30 -10.07
CA THR A 122 10.70 1.35 -9.45
C THR A 122 10.76 1.82 -8.01
N ASN A 123 11.80 1.42 -7.25
CA ASN A 123 11.97 1.77 -5.85
C ASN A 123 12.05 3.29 -5.63
N LYS A 124 12.58 4.04 -6.61
CA LYS A 124 12.53 5.51 -6.59
C LYS A 124 11.09 6.06 -6.52
N TYR A 125 10.17 5.48 -7.27
CA TYR A 125 8.77 5.92 -7.24
C TYR A 125 8.06 5.46 -5.98
N VAL A 126 8.37 4.27 -5.48
CA VAL A 126 7.88 3.77 -4.19
C VAL A 126 8.27 4.69 -3.05
N SER A 127 9.55 5.05 -2.97
CA SER A 127 10.06 6.01 -1.98
C SER A 127 9.37 7.38 -2.09
N GLN A 128 9.19 7.90 -3.32
CA GLN A 128 8.50 9.17 -3.53
C GLN A 128 7.03 9.15 -3.09
N ILE A 129 6.33 8.03 -3.26
CA ILE A 129 4.95 7.85 -2.78
C ILE A 129 4.94 7.89 -1.25
N ASP A 130 5.80 7.11 -0.62
CA ASP A 130 5.89 7.02 0.85
C ASP A 130 6.27 8.38 1.47
N GLU A 131 7.29 9.05 0.94
CA GLU A 131 7.72 10.38 1.41
C GLU A 131 6.61 11.44 1.25
N LEU A 132 5.86 11.38 0.13
CA LEU A 132 4.75 12.30 -0.08
C LEU A 132 3.61 12.02 0.89
N ALA A 133 3.30 10.76 1.19
CA ALA A 133 2.30 10.39 2.18
C ALA A 133 2.70 10.85 3.59
N LYS A 134 3.94 10.56 4.00
CA LYS A 134 4.51 10.98 5.30
C LYS A 134 4.56 12.49 5.52
N SER A 135 4.54 13.29 4.45
CA SER A 135 4.49 14.75 4.59
C SER A 135 3.20 15.24 5.25
N ARG A 136 2.20 14.37 5.35
CA ARG A 136 0.92 14.64 6.03
C ARG A 136 0.86 13.84 7.32
N LYS A 137 1.33 14.45 8.39
CA LYS A 137 1.32 13.81 9.71
C LYS A 137 -0.08 13.64 10.23
N VAL A 138 -0.37 12.47 10.81
CA VAL A 138 -1.72 12.11 11.30
C VAL A 138 -2.27 13.14 12.29
N GLU A 139 -1.41 13.66 13.20
CA GLU A 139 -1.80 14.61 14.23
C GLU A 139 -2.26 15.98 13.70
N ASP A 140 -1.86 16.34 12.48
CA ASP A 140 -2.17 17.65 11.87
C ASP A 140 -3.53 17.67 11.15
N TYR A 141 -4.19 16.49 11.01
CA TYR A 141 -5.43 16.35 10.23
C TYR A 141 -6.54 15.67 11.02
N GLU A 142 -7.79 16.09 10.77
CA GLU A 142 -8.98 15.42 11.32
C GLU A 142 -9.34 14.15 10.55
N LEU A 143 -8.99 14.12 9.26
CA LEU A 143 -9.21 12.99 8.38
C LEU A 143 -7.90 12.24 8.11
N VAL A 144 -8.01 10.93 7.92
CA VAL A 144 -6.87 10.05 7.65
C VAL A 144 -7.24 9.01 6.60
N ASP A 145 -6.23 8.50 5.87
CA ASP A 145 -6.42 7.44 4.89
C ASP A 145 -5.10 6.72 4.56
N TYR A 146 -5.18 5.52 3.92
CA TYR A 146 -4.00 4.83 3.36
C TYR A 146 -3.72 5.31 1.93
N VAL A 147 -3.35 6.59 1.81
CA VAL A 147 -3.18 7.33 0.54
C VAL A 147 -2.14 6.73 -0.42
N VAL A 148 -1.27 5.85 0.06
CA VAL A 148 -0.21 5.22 -0.75
C VAL A 148 -0.75 4.27 -1.83
N TYR A 149 -1.98 3.78 -1.68
CA TYR A 149 -2.56 2.75 -2.57
C TYR A 149 -4.03 2.99 -2.93
N LYS A 150 -4.80 3.65 -2.08
CA LYS A 150 -6.24 3.85 -2.26
C LYS A 150 -6.55 4.81 -3.41
N ASP A 151 -7.69 4.60 -4.05
CA ASP A 151 -8.32 5.61 -4.91
C ASP A 151 -8.75 6.81 -4.05
N MET A 152 -8.11 7.94 -4.25
CA MET A 152 -8.31 9.15 -3.44
C MET A 152 -9.68 9.82 -3.63
N ASN A 153 -10.56 9.25 -4.47
CA ASN A 153 -11.94 9.69 -4.62
C ASN A 153 -12.92 8.88 -3.76
N LYS A 154 -12.41 7.89 -2.99
CA LYS A 154 -13.22 7.09 -2.07
C LYS A 154 -13.36 7.80 -0.72
N PRO A 155 -14.37 7.43 0.08
CA PRO A 155 -14.54 7.95 1.42
C PRO A 155 -13.27 7.74 2.28
N VAL A 156 -13.00 8.71 3.12
CA VAL A 156 -11.87 8.73 4.06
C VAL A 156 -12.39 8.52 5.50
N TRP A 157 -11.49 8.23 6.43
CA TRP A 157 -11.83 7.98 7.82
C TRP A 157 -11.59 9.20 8.68
N LYS A 158 -12.37 9.35 9.75
CA LYS A 158 -12.03 10.27 10.81
C LYS A 158 -10.89 9.68 11.65
N ARG A 159 -9.91 10.50 12.01
CA ARG A 159 -8.79 10.08 12.86
C ARG A 159 -9.29 9.47 14.18
N GLU A 160 -10.30 10.09 14.82
CA GLU A 160 -10.89 9.62 16.07
C GLU A 160 -11.41 8.15 16.01
N TRP A 161 -11.74 7.66 14.82
CA TRP A 161 -12.21 6.27 14.65
C TRP A 161 -11.09 5.23 14.87
N LEU A 162 -9.83 5.62 14.69
CA LEU A 162 -8.68 4.75 14.87
C LEU A 162 -8.00 4.92 16.24
N GLU A 163 -8.25 6.03 16.93
CA GLU A 163 -7.61 6.33 18.23
C GLU A 163 -8.18 5.50 19.38
N GLN A 164 -9.47 5.15 19.33
CA GLN A 164 -10.13 4.35 20.35
C GLN A 164 -10.15 2.87 19.93
N VAL A 165 -9.72 2.00 20.83
CA VAL A 165 -9.68 0.56 20.60
C VAL A 165 -10.51 -0.21 21.64
N GLU A 166 -11.03 -1.37 21.24
CA GLU A 166 -11.73 -2.31 22.11
C GLU A 166 -11.29 -3.75 21.83
N ALA A 167 -11.63 -4.67 22.72
CA ALA A 167 -11.30 -6.08 22.55
C ALA A 167 -12.29 -6.75 21.59
N GLY A 168 -11.85 -7.07 20.38
CA GLY A 168 -12.57 -7.92 19.43
C GLY A 168 -12.16 -9.38 19.54
N SER A 169 -13.00 -10.29 19.05
CA SER A 169 -12.71 -11.73 19.01
C SER A 169 -12.64 -12.21 17.57
N PHE A 170 -11.56 -12.91 17.23
CA PHE A 170 -11.38 -13.57 15.93
C PHE A 170 -10.75 -14.95 16.16
N GLU A 171 -11.39 -16.00 15.65
CA GLU A 171 -10.95 -17.41 15.79
C GLU A 171 -10.61 -17.82 17.24
N GLY A 172 -11.43 -17.39 18.20
CA GLY A 172 -11.28 -17.69 19.62
C GLY A 172 -10.16 -16.92 20.34
N LYS A 173 -9.46 -16.02 19.64
CA LYS A 173 -8.44 -15.13 20.22
C LYS A 173 -8.98 -13.70 20.34
N LYS A 174 -8.45 -12.95 21.31
CA LYS A 174 -8.78 -11.54 21.50
C LYS A 174 -7.72 -10.65 20.84
N PHE A 175 -8.19 -9.64 20.12
CA PHE A 175 -7.36 -8.62 19.48
C PHE A 175 -7.90 -7.25 19.85
N MET A 176 -7.03 -6.26 19.88
CA MET A 176 -7.46 -4.87 19.96
C MET A 176 -7.84 -4.40 18.56
N ILE A 177 -9.09 -3.98 18.40
CA ILE A 177 -9.63 -3.46 17.14
C ILE A 177 -10.12 -2.03 17.34
N PRO A 178 -10.19 -1.19 16.29
CA PRO A 178 -10.80 0.12 16.39
C PRO A 178 -12.23 0.01 16.91
N LYS A 179 -12.61 0.82 17.90
CA LYS A 179 -13.97 0.84 18.46
C LYS A 179 -15.01 1.19 17.39
N HIS A 180 -14.62 2.03 16.43
CA HIS A 180 -15.45 2.47 15.31
C HIS A 180 -15.24 1.60 14.06
N TYR A 181 -14.96 0.29 14.23
CA TYR A 181 -14.73 -0.62 13.11
C TYR A 181 -15.92 -0.70 12.15
N HIS A 182 -17.16 -0.54 12.66
CA HIS A 182 -18.35 -0.57 11.82
C HIS A 182 -18.38 0.61 10.85
N GLU A 183 -18.11 1.82 11.31
CA GLU A 183 -18.04 3.04 10.51
C GLU A 183 -16.93 2.94 9.46
N ILE A 184 -15.76 2.42 9.84
CA ILE A 184 -14.62 2.20 8.95
C ILE A 184 -15.00 1.22 7.83
N LEU A 185 -15.56 0.05 8.19
CA LEU A 185 -15.96 -0.97 7.22
C LEU A 185 -17.09 -0.49 6.30
N THR A 186 -18.08 0.20 6.87
CA THR A 186 -19.18 0.79 6.09
C THR A 186 -18.66 1.84 5.09
N SER A 187 -17.69 2.66 5.50
CA SER A 187 -17.06 3.65 4.62
C SER A 187 -16.34 2.99 3.43
N ASP A 188 -15.66 1.86 3.64
CA ASP A 188 -14.87 1.21 2.59
C ASP A 188 -15.68 0.27 1.69
N TYR A 189 -16.66 -0.43 2.26
CA TYR A 189 -17.40 -1.51 1.58
C TYR A 189 -18.89 -1.23 1.34
N GLY A 190 -19.41 -0.17 1.95
CA GLY A 190 -20.86 0.12 1.91
C GLY A 190 -21.67 -0.73 2.91
N ASN A 191 -23.00 -0.52 2.90
CA ASN A 191 -23.95 -1.32 3.71
C ASN A 191 -24.29 -2.63 3.01
#